data_42e3cfa2e80048902ac719c8f5c6d5b5
#
_entry.id   42e3cfa2e80048902ac719c8f5c6d5b5
#
_cell.length_a   1.000
_cell.length_b   1.000
_cell.length_c   1.000
_cell.angle_alpha   90.00
_cell.angle_beta   90.00
_cell.angle_gamma   90.00
#
_symmetry.space_group_name_H-M   'P 1'
#
loop_
_entity.id
_entity.type
_entity.pdbx_description
1 polymer ?
#
loop_
_entity_poly.entity_id
_entity_poly.type
_entity_poly.pdbx_seq_one_letter_code
_entity_poly.pdbx_strand_id
1 'polypeptide(L)'
;MSLRRAGGGLLAALLALAGSVAAQAPRAVWVWEADSYAMLDVPAVAEEAFDVLQRKRIGTLYLYADAYQGRNLLVQQPARYHAFIRAAHARGMQVYALLGSWHLHTERYVLPRQQKKAVAMLQRVLDYNAAAPAEARFDGVNYDIEPHLLDEWEDATRPRLLRGFLDMSAAMMQARRASGQTLPVGPAMPFWWDGIALEWRGARKPVSEHVIDLTDYVALMDYRNRAEGRDSILSHAASEMAYADREGKRVVIGLEFNPGEPAKLSFHGMDEAAFEAEAGRVEAAYRKRTAFGGFVFHHYAGYRRFVGAPVPAE
;
A
#
# COMPACT_ATOMS: atom_id res chain seq x y z
N MET A 1 -39.83 74.19 2.11
CA MET A 1 -40.04 73.05 1.17
C MET A 1 -38.69 72.56 0.72
N SER A 2 -38.26 71.46 1.22
CA SER A 2 -36.95 70.81 0.90
C SER A 2 -37.16 69.34 0.66
N LEU A 3 -36.99 68.91 -0.59
CA LEU A 3 -37.07 67.52 -1.00
C LEU A 3 -35.72 66.85 -0.68
N ARG A 4 -35.75 65.81 0.16
CA ARG A 4 -34.64 64.87 0.34
C ARG A 4 -34.80 63.71 -0.63
N ARG A 5 -33.83 63.55 -1.52
CA ARG A 5 -33.66 62.36 -2.36
C ARG A 5 -33.00 61.23 -1.54
N ALA A 6 -33.67 60.11 -1.45
CA ALA A 6 -33.12 58.86 -0.93
C ALA A 6 -32.37 58.14 -2.07
N GLY A 7 -31.07 57.96 -1.92
CA GLY A 7 -30.26 57.15 -2.81
C GLY A 7 -30.19 55.73 -2.24
N GLY A 8 -30.87 54.78 -2.89
CA GLY A 8 -30.71 53.35 -2.59
C GLY A 8 -29.51 52.78 -3.27
N GLY A 9 -28.50 52.42 -2.49
CA GLY A 9 -27.36 51.64 -2.98
C GLY A 9 -27.67 50.14 -2.95
N LEU A 10 -27.74 49.52 -4.14
CA LEU A 10 -27.80 48.07 -4.26
C LEU A 10 -26.38 47.50 -3.94
N LEU A 11 -26.23 46.85 -2.79
CA LEU A 11 -25.03 46.04 -2.50
C LEU A 11 -25.23 44.69 -3.18
N ALA A 12 -24.56 44.44 -4.30
CA ALA A 12 -24.46 43.11 -4.91
C ALA A 12 -23.50 42.24 -4.09
N ALA A 13 -24.04 41.32 -3.31
CA ALA A 13 -23.24 40.30 -2.64
C ALA A 13 -22.78 39.25 -3.65
N LEU A 14 -21.52 39.30 -4.07
CA LEU A 14 -20.84 38.20 -4.76
C LEU A 14 -20.63 37.07 -3.75
N LEU A 15 -21.49 36.07 -3.77
CA LEU A 15 -21.24 34.77 -3.16
C LEU A 15 -20.15 34.06 -3.98
N ALA A 16 -18.91 34.14 -3.52
CA ALA A 16 -17.86 33.28 -4.02
C ALA A 16 -18.18 31.82 -3.61
N LEU A 17 -18.67 31.04 -4.56
CA LEU A 17 -18.71 29.59 -4.45
C LEU A 17 -17.26 29.08 -4.40
N ALA A 18 -16.66 29.04 -3.23
CA ALA A 18 -15.47 28.23 -2.98
C ALA A 18 -15.92 26.76 -3.05
N GLY A 19 -15.90 26.19 -4.24
CA GLY A 19 -16.00 24.76 -4.42
C GLY A 19 -14.88 24.13 -3.61
N SER A 20 -15.20 23.40 -2.53
CA SER A 20 -14.24 22.58 -1.85
C SER A 20 -13.71 21.55 -2.85
N VAL A 21 -12.49 21.73 -3.34
CA VAL A 21 -11.77 20.67 -4.05
C VAL A 21 -11.71 19.51 -3.06
N ALA A 22 -12.48 18.46 -3.32
CA ALA A 22 -12.43 17.26 -2.48
C ALA A 22 -10.98 16.80 -2.42
N ALA A 23 -10.46 16.59 -1.21
CA ALA A 23 -9.10 16.13 -1.04
C ALA A 23 -8.95 14.80 -1.79
N GLN A 24 -7.91 14.71 -2.62
CA GLN A 24 -7.58 13.49 -3.34
C GLN A 24 -7.32 12.35 -2.35
N ALA A 25 -7.71 11.11 -2.71
CA ALA A 25 -7.47 9.95 -1.87
C ALA A 25 -5.96 9.75 -1.60
N PRO A 26 -5.59 9.21 -0.43
CA PRO A 26 -4.19 8.88 -0.13
C PRO A 26 -3.57 8.01 -1.21
N ARG A 27 -2.31 8.27 -1.55
CA ARG A 27 -1.55 7.50 -2.53
C ARG A 27 -0.25 7.02 -1.93
N ALA A 28 0.07 5.76 -2.19
CA ALA A 28 1.29 5.10 -1.78
C ALA A 28 2.01 4.50 -3.00
N VAL A 29 3.24 4.08 -2.80
CA VAL A 29 4.02 3.36 -3.82
C VAL A 29 4.84 2.25 -3.17
N TRP A 30 4.87 1.06 -3.79
CA TRP A 30 5.81 0.02 -3.43
C TRP A 30 7.19 0.33 -4.01
N VAL A 31 8.20 0.32 -3.16
CA VAL A 31 9.61 0.53 -3.54
C VAL A 31 10.36 -0.75 -3.20
N TRP A 32 10.66 -1.54 -4.22
CA TRP A 32 11.29 -2.85 -4.08
C TRP A 32 12.79 -2.74 -3.80
N GLU A 33 13.47 -3.89 -3.69
CA GLU A 33 14.82 -4.06 -3.19
C GLU A 33 15.84 -3.13 -3.83
N ALA A 34 15.93 -3.14 -5.16
CA ALA A 34 16.97 -2.39 -5.89
C ALA A 34 16.79 -0.87 -5.70
N ASP A 35 15.56 -0.38 -5.91
CA ASP A 35 15.26 1.04 -5.75
C ASP A 35 15.41 1.50 -4.29
N SER A 36 14.96 0.69 -3.33
CA SER A 36 15.11 0.99 -1.90
C SER A 36 16.57 1.07 -1.47
N TYR A 37 17.37 0.10 -1.89
CA TYR A 37 18.79 0.10 -1.55
C TYR A 37 19.56 1.23 -2.25
N ALA A 38 19.20 1.56 -3.49
CA ALA A 38 19.76 2.74 -4.17
C ALA A 38 19.46 4.04 -3.42
N MET A 39 18.21 4.23 -2.96
CA MET A 39 17.81 5.40 -2.16
C MET A 39 18.50 5.45 -0.78
N LEU A 40 18.68 4.29 -0.14
CA LEU A 40 19.34 4.19 1.16
C LEU A 40 20.87 4.36 1.07
N ASP A 41 21.48 3.92 -0.02
CA ASP A 41 22.92 4.03 -0.24
C ASP A 41 23.33 5.42 -0.72
N VAL A 42 22.48 6.09 -1.54
CA VAL A 42 22.82 7.35 -2.21
C VAL A 42 21.76 8.42 -1.90
N PRO A 43 22.03 9.36 -0.98
CA PRO A 43 21.06 10.42 -0.60
C PRO A 43 20.49 11.20 -1.80
N ALA A 44 21.27 11.47 -2.84
CA ALA A 44 20.80 12.19 -4.02
C ALA A 44 19.71 11.42 -4.77
N VAL A 45 19.76 10.07 -4.80
CA VAL A 45 18.72 9.23 -5.39
C VAL A 45 17.44 9.31 -4.57
N ALA A 46 17.55 9.35 -3.22
CA ALA A 46 16.40 9.54 -2.35
C ALA A 46 15.74 10.91 -2.57
N GLU A 47 16.53 11.99 -2.64
CA GLU A 47 16.04 13.35 -2.89
C GLU A 47 15.28 13.44 -4.22
N GLU A 48 15.84 12.87 -5.30
CA GLU A 48 15.16 12.83 -6.60
C GLU A 48 13.84 12.04 -6.53
N ALA A 49 13.83 10.92 -5.81
CA ALA A 49 12.61 10.13 -5.60
C ALA A 49 11.55 10.94 -4.83
N PHE A 50 11.92 11.61 -3.74
CA PHE A 50 11.01 12.46 -2.98
C PHE A 50 10.41 13.56 -3.84
N ASP A 51 11.22 14.22 -4.67
CA ASP A 51 10.74 15.28 -5.56
C ASP A 51 9.70 14.78 -6.57
N VAL A 52 9.93 13.60 -7.17
CA VAL A 52 8.96 12.97 -8.07
C VAL A 52 7.67 12.64 -7.33
N LEU A 53 7.78 11.98 -6.18
CA LEU A 53 6.63 11.51 -5.41
C LEU A 53 5.80 12.67 -4.86
N GLN A 54 6.43 13.76 -4.38
CA GLN A 54 5.71 14.95 -3.93
C GLN A 54 4.95 15.63 -5.06
N ARG A 55 5.57 15.81 -6.24
CA ARG A 55 4.87 16.39 -7.42
C ARG A 55 3.65 15.55 -7.81
N LYS A 56 3.69 14.24 -7.61
CA LYS A 56 2.61 13.30 -7.92
C LYS A 56 1.71 12.99 -6.72
N ARG A 57 1.87 13.74 -5.61
CA ARG A 57 1.06 13.62 -4.38
C ARG A 57 1.05 12.21 -3.79
N ILE A 58 2.17 11.50 -3.90
CA ILE A 58 2.38 10.23 -3.21
C ILE A 58 2.80 10.56 -1.78
N GLY A 59 1.98 10.19 -0.81
CA GLY A 59 2.19 10.51 0.60
C GLY A 59 2.77 9.35 1.42
N THR A 60 2.86 8.14 0.85
CA THR A 60 3.37 6.96 1.57
C THR A 60 4.28 6.14 0.68
N LEU A 61 5.45 5.76 1.22
CA LEU A 61 6.36 4.82 0.59
C LEU A 61 6.33 3.49 1.36
N TYR A 62 6.13 2.38 0.65
CA TYR A 62 6.39 1.05 1.17
C TYR A 62 7.83 0.71 0.78
N LEU A 63 8.78 1.01 1.68
CA LEU A 63 10.21 0.91 1.45
C LEU A 63 10.72 -0.47 1.88
N TYR A 64 11.38 -1.20 0.98
CA TYR A 64 11.90 -2.52 1.29
C TYR A 64 12.86 -2.50 2.51
N ALA A 65 12.62 -3.40 3.46
CA ALA A 65 13.28 -3.40 4.77
C ALA A 65 13.77 -4.79 5.20
N ASP A 66 14.35 -5.55 4.28
CA ASP A 66 15.01 -6.84 4.57
C ASP A 66 16.30 -7.00 3.76
N ALA A 67 16.86 -8.20 3.75
CA ALA A 67 18.13 -8.48 3.09
C ALA A 67 18.02 -8.41 1.55
N TYR A 68 19.02 -7.81 0.92
CA TYR A 68 19.19 -7.78 -0.52
C TYR A 68 20.68 -7.87 -0.89
N GLN A 69 21.01 -8.71 -1.87
CA GLN A 69 22.39 -8.95 -2.34
C GLN A 69 23.41 -9.20 -1.20
N GLY A 70 23.02 -10.05 -0.24
CA GLY A 70 23.87 -10.41 0.89
C GLY A 70 24.03 -9.35 1.98
N ARG A 71 23.37 -8.20 1.86
CA ARG A 71 23.36 -7.11 2.84
C ARG A 71 21.98 -7.04 3.51
N ASN A 72 21.94 -6.70 4.81
CA ASN A 72 20.70 -6.31 5.48
C ASN A 72 20.93 -4.95 6.14
N LEU A 73 20.59 -3.88 5.41
CA LEU A 73 20.84 -2.51 5.86
C LEU A 73 20.05 -2.15 7.11
N LEU A 74 18.86 -2.74 7.31
CA LEU A 74 18.05 -2.49 8.50
C LEU A 74 18.80 -2.90 9.78
N VAL A 75 19.54 -4.01 9.72
CA VAL A 75 20.29 -4.57 10.86
C VAL A 75 21.72 -4.03 10.91
N GLN A 76 22.39 -3.98 9.77
CA GLN A 76 23.82 -3.68 9.70
C GLN A 76 24.11 -2.18 9.70
N GLN A 77 23.21 -1.36 9.15
CA GLN A 77 23.39 0.07 8.96
C GLN A 77 22.07 0.85 9.21
N PRO A 78 21.45 0.74 10.39
CA PRO A 78 20.15 1.36 10.68
C PRO A 78 20.16 2.87 10.52
N ALA A 79 21.29 3.51 10.65
CA ALA A 79 21.45 4.96 10.44
C ALA A 79 21.04 5.41 9.03
N ARG A 80 21.12 4.55 8.01
CA ARG A 80 20.64 4.86 6.65
C ARG A 80 19.12 4.98 6.61
N TYR A 81 18.41 4.04 7.24
CA TYR A 81 16.96 4.14 7.41
C TYR A 81 16.59 5.36 8.27
N HIS A 82 17.33 5.66 9.34
CA HIS A 82 17.10 6.88 10.15
C HIS A 82 17.16 8.13 9.29
N ALA A 83 18.18 8.27 8.44
CA ALA A 83 18.34 9.44 7.57
C ALA A 83 17.20 9.53 6.54
N PHE A 84 16.88 8.41 5.87
CA PHE A 84 15.82 8.35 4.87
C PHE A 84 14.43 8.67 5.45
N ILE A 85 14.05 8.01 6.56
CA ILE A 85 12.73 8.18 7.17
C ILE A 85 12.55 9.62 7.68
N ARG A 86 13.57 10.20 8.33
CA ARG A 86 13.52 11.62 8.72
C ARG A 86 13.34 12.56 7.53
N ALA A 87 14.04 12.30 6.44
CA ALA A 87 13.92 13.11 5.23
C ALA A 87 12.51 13.00 4.59
N ALA A 88 11.93 11.81 4.60
CA ALA A 88 10.55 11.58 4.17
C ALA A 88 9.54 12.27 5.09
N HIS A 89 9.67 12.12 6.42
CA HIS A 89 8.80 12.74 7.41
C HIS A 89 8.86 14.28 7.35
N ALA A 90 10.04 14.86 7.13
CA ALA A 90 10.20 16.32 6.94
C ALA A 90 9.42 16.85 5.72
N ARG A 91 9.06 15.98 4.78
CA ARG A 91 8.23 16.27 3.60
C ARG A 91 6.77 15.89 3.78
N GLY A 92 6.36 15.47 4.97
CA GLY A 92 5.00 15.00 5.26
C GLY A 92 4.68 13.62 4.66
N MET A 93 5.69 12.84 4.28
CA MET A 93 5.51 11.49 3.76
C MET A 93 5.63 10.45 4.88
N GLN A 94 4.83 9.40 4.81
CA GLN A 94 4.94 8.22 5.67
C GLN A 94 5.85 7.17 5.02
N VAL A 95 6.53 6.38 5.85
CA VAL A 95 7.37 5.27 5.39
C VAL A 95 6.95 3.98 6.09
N TYR A 96 6.43 3.04 5.32
CA TYR A 96 6.09 1.70 5.78
C TYR A 96 7.22 0.74 5.41
N ALA A 97 7.58 -0.16 6.30
CA ALA A 97 8.50 -1.24 5.98
C ALA A 97 7.83 -2.24 5.03
N LEU A 98 8.38 -2.41 3.83
CA LEU A 98 7.97 -3.44 2.89
C LEU A 98 8.77 -4.70 3.17
N LEU A 99 8.07 -5.80 3.43
CA LEU A 99 8.63 -7.10 3.75
C LEU A 99 8.15 -8.15 2.75
N GLY A 100 8.97 -9.16 2.50
CA GLY A 100 8.71 -10.14 1.47
C GLY A 100 9.61 -9.92 0.27
N SER A 101 10.08 -10.98 -0.36
CA SER A 101 10.98 -10.90 -1.50
C SER A 101 11.04 -12.22 -2.23
N TRP A 102 10.90 -12.15 -3.55
CA TRP A 102 11.16 -13.28 -4.43
C TRP A 102 12.61 -13.82 -4.27
N HIS A 103 13.58 -12.92 -4.09
CA HIS A 103 15.00 -13.29 -3.92
C HIS A 103 15.27 -14.07 -2.63
N LEU A 104 14.41 -13.90 -1.62
CA LEU A 104 14.50 -14.60 -0.33
C LEU A 104 13.57 -15.81 -0.25
N HIS A 105 12.83 -16.12 -1.31
CA HIS A 105 11.83 -17.19 -1.36
C HIS A 105 10.82 -17.10 -0.20
N THR A 106 10.31 -15.89 0.06
CA THR A 106 9.40 -15.64 1.18
C THR A 106 8.02 -16.25 0.98
N GLU A 107 7.62 -16.60 -0.24
CA GLU A 107 6.43 -17.39 -0.56
C GLU A 107 6.40 -18.71 0.23
N ARG A 108 7.59 -19.26 0.60
CA ARG A 108 7.71 -20.48 1.39
C ARG A 108 7.44 -20.28 2.89
N TYR A 109 7.33 -19.03 3.36
CA TYR A 109 7.12 -18.75 4.78
C TYR A 109 5.74 -19.15 5.29
N VAL A 110 4.80 -19.43 4.40
CA VAL A 110 3.50 -20.04 4.73
C VAL A 110 3.64 -21.51 5.18
N LEU A 111 4.75 -22.18 4.84
CA LEU A 111 4.98 -23.57 5.23
C LEU A 111 5.27 -23.66 6.73
N PRO A 112 4.70 -24.64 7.48
CA PRO A 112 4.78 -24.67 8.95
C PRO A 112 6.21 -24.59 9.51
N ARG A 113 7.19 -25.21 8.84
CA ARG A 113 8.60 -25.16 9.26
C ARG A 113 9.29 -23.82 9.01
N GLN A 114 8.68 -22.95 8.20
CA GLN A 114 9.26 -21.66 7.79
C GLN A 114 8.58 -20.45 8.45
N GLN A 115 7.40 -20.61 9.04
CA GLN A 115 6.59 -19.49 9.59
C GLN A 115 7.36 -18.63 10.59
N LYS A 116 8.25 -19.25 11.40
CA LYS A 116 9.11 -18.51 12.32
C LYS A 116 10.01 -17.49 11.61
N LYS A 117 10.33 -17.69 10.32
CA LYS A 117 11.13 -16.73 9.55
C LYS A 117 10.33 -15.47 9.24
N ALA A 118 9.02 -15.60 8.93
CA ALA A 118 8.14 -14.44 8.75
C ALA A 118 8.04 -13.63 10.05
N VAL A 119 7.86 -14.29 11.18
CA VAL A 119 7.86 -13.63 12.49
C VAL A 119 9.19 -12.93 12.77
N ALA A 120 10.32 -13.57 12.49
CA ALA A 120 11.64 -12.97 12.67
C ALA A 120 11.88 -11.78 11.74
N MET A 121 11.32 -11.82 10.52
CA MET A 121 11.36 -10.72 9.55
C MET A 121 10.63 -9.48 10.10
N LEU A 122 9.41 -9.65 10.60
CA LEU A 122 8.68 -8.57 11.27
C LEU A 122 9.38 -8.10 12.54
N GLN A 123 9.93 -9.03 13.35
CA GLN A 123 10.60 -8.69 14.59
C GLN A 123 11.77 -7.72 14.38
N ARG A 124 12.55 -7.87 13.29
CA ARG A 124 13.62 -6.91 12.96
C ARG A 124 13.10 -5.48 12.79
N VAL A 125 11.92 -5.30 12.20
CA VAL A 125 11.29 -3.97 12.07
C VAL A 125 10.82 -3.45 13.42
N LEU A 126 10.23 -4.32 14.26
CA LEU A 126 9.78 -3.94 15.60
C LEU A 126 10.98 -3.55 16.49
N ASP A 127 12.09 -4.31 16.43
CA ASP A 127 13.31 -4.00 17.15
C ASP A 127 13.94 -2.69 16.68
N TYR A 128 13.97 -2.48 15.36
CA TYR A 128 14.42 -1.21 14.78
C TYR A 128 13.58 -0.05 15.30
N ASN A 129 12.25 -0.12 15.24
CA ASN A 129 11.37 0.94 15.73
C ASN A 129 11.49 1.19 17.24
N ALA A 130 11.75 0.14 18.03
CA ALA A 130 11.98 0.29 19.46
C ALA A 130 13.29 1.06 19.77
N ALA A 131 14.32 0.87 18.95
CA ALA A 131 15.63 1.51 19.12
C ALA A 131 15.73 2.87 18.44
N ALA A 132 14.95 3.11 17.39
CA ALA A 132 15.03 4.34 16.60
C ALA A 132 14.43 5.56 17.31
N PRO A 133 14.98 6.77 17.10
CA PRO A 133 14.32 8.02 17.47
C PRO A 133 12.93 8.12 16.84
N ALA A 134 11.98 8.79 17.50
CA ALA A 134 10.58 8.83 17.07
C ALA A 134 10.41 9.31 15.62
N GLU A 135 11.18 10.33 15.22
CA GLU A 135 11.15 10.90 13.87
C GLU A 135 11.79 10.01 12.78
N ALA A 136 12.39 8.89 13.17
CA ALA A 136 13.05 7.94 12.28
C ALA A 136 12.42 6.54 12.31
N ARG A 137 11.21 6.41 12.86
CA ARG A 137 10.46 5.14 12.94
C ARG A 137 9.64 4.92 11.69
N PHE A 138 9.49 3.67 11.29
CA PHE A 138 8.48 3.29 10.31
C PHE A 138 7.07 3.59 10.86
N ASP A 139 6.20 4.05 9.98
CA ASP A 139 4.80 4.36 10.28
C ASP A 139 3.89 3.13 10.18
N GLY A 140 4.36 2.06 9.55
CA GLY A 140 3.62 0.82 9.36
C GLY A 140 4.47 -0.28 8.72
N VAL A 141 3.83 -1.41 8.47
CA VAL A 141 4.43 -2.56 7.77
C VAL A 141 3.45 -3.06 6.71
N ASN A 142 3.96 -3.26 5.49
CA ASN A 142 3.31 -4.06 4.46
C ASN A 142 4.15 -5.32 4.21
N TYR A 143 3.53 -6.49 4.17
CA TYR A 143 4.24 -7.70 3.79
C TYR A 143 3.61 -8.33 2.55
N ASP A 144 4.48 -8.76 1.64
CA ASP A 144 4.11 -9.40 0.38
C ASP A 144 4.64 -10.84 0.38
N ILE A 145 3.78 -11.76 0.78
CA ILE A 145 4.04 -13.20 0.85
C ILE A 145 2.92 -13.92 0.10
N GLU A 146 3.27 -14.42 -1.06
CA GLU A 146 2.31 -14.94 -2.04
C GLU A 146 2.38 -16.46 -2.15
N PRO A 147 1.53 -17.21 -1.41
CA PRO A 147 1.55 -18.67 -1.44
C PRO A 147 1.21 -19.27 -2.81
N HIS A 148 0.56 -18.53 -3.67
CA HIS A 148 0.21 -18.95 -5.04
C HIS A 148 1.41 -18.98 -6.01
N LEU A 149 2.57 -18.51 -5.58
CA LEU A 149 3.82 -18.62 -6.32
C LEU A 149 4.59 -19.92 -6.01
N LEU A 150 4.10 -20.72 -5.07
CA LEU A 150 4.69 -22.03 -4.78
C LEU A 150 4.39 -23.04 -5.89
N ASP A 151 5.36 -23.87 -6.26
CA ASP A 151 5.19 -24.95 -7.24
C ASP A 151 4.06 -25.90 -6.84
N GLU A 152 3.84 -26.06 -5.51
CA GLU A 152 2.76 -26.89 -4.96
C GLU A 152 1.39 -26.22 -4.99
N TRP A 153 1.21 -25.03 -5.58
CA TRP A 153 -0.09 -24.36 -5.65
C TRP A 153 -1.01 -25.02 -6.67
N GLU A 154 -1.83 -25.95 -6.21
CA GLU A 154 -2.84 -26.67 -6.98
C GLU A 154 -4.11 -26.87 -6.12
N ASP A 155 -5.21 -27.27 -6.72
CA ASP A 155 -6.51 -27.36 -6.03
C ASP A 155 -6.48 -28.23 -4.76
N ALA A 156 -5.72 -29.33 -4.78
CA ALA A 156 -5.61 -30.24 -3.64
C ALA A 156 -4.81 -29.65 -2.46
N THR A 157 -3.83 -28.82 -2.72
CA THR A 157 -2.92 -28.27 -1.71
C THR A 157 -3.23 -26.83 -1.30
N ARG A 158 -3.91 -26.07 -2.17
CA ARG A 158 -4.31 -24.69 -1.94
C ARG A 158 -4.93 -24.44 -0.56
N PRO A 159 -5.89 -25.23 -0.07
CA PRO A 159 -6.47 -25.00 1.26
C PRO A 159 -5.45 -25.11 2.39
N ARG A 160 -4.46 -26.00 2.27
CA ARG A 160 -3.36 -26.16 3.25
C ARG A 160 -2.43 -24.95 3.21
N LEU A 161 -2.06 -24.48 2.02
CA LEU A 161 -1.17 -23.31 1.85
C LEU A 161 -1.83 -22.03 2.35
N LEU A 162 -3.12 -21.83 2.09
CA LEU A 162 -3.89 -20.69 2.58
C LEU A 162 -4.05 -20.72 4.12
N ARG A 163 -4.29 -21.89 4.72
CA ARG A 163 -4.24 -22.02 6.19
C ARG A 163 -2.86 -21.63 6.73
N GLY A 164 -1.81 -22.08 6.06
CA GLY A 164 -0.44 -21.73 6.41
C GLY A 164 -0.19 -20.22 6.37
N PHE A 165 -0.73 -19.53 5.37
CA PHE A 165 -0.69 -18.07 5.27
C PHE A 165 -1.42 -17.41 6.46
N LEU A 166 -2.62 -17.87 6.79
CA LEU A 166 -3.39 -17.34 7.92
C LEU A 166 -2.69 -17.60 9.27
N ASP A 167 -2.12 -18.79 9.46
CA ASP A 167 -1.37 -19.12 10.69
C ASP A 167 -0.10 -18.27 10.83
N MET A 168 0.64 -18.08 9.73
CA MET A 168 1.79 -17.20 9.66
C MET A 168 1.41 -15.76 10.00
N SER A 169 0.36 -15.23 9.36
CA SER A 169 -0.15 -13.86 9.60
C SER A 169 -0.60 -13.68 11.04
N ALA A 170 -1.29 -14.68 11.62
CA ALA A 170 -1.70 -14.66 13.02
C ALA A 170 -0.49 -14.62 13.97
N ALA A 171 0.58 -15.37 13.66
CA ALA A 171 1.81 -15.37 14.44
C ALA A 171 2.56 -14.02 14.36
N MET A 172 2.61 -13.41 13.16
CA MET A 172 3.17 -12.07 12.97
C MET A 172 2.39 -11.03 13.78
N MET A 173 1.04 -11.05 13.72
CA MET A 173 0.21 -10.13 14.48
C MET A 173 0.30 -10.35 15.99
N GLN A 174 0.54 -11.59 16.44
CA GLN A 174 0.86 -11.89 17.84
C GLN A 174 2.17 -11.26 18.27
N ALA A 175 3.23 -11.37 17.46
CA ALA A 175 4.53 -10.74 17.74
C ALA A 175 4.40 -9.21 17.83
N ARG A 176 3.65 -8.57 16.89
CA ARG A 176 3.37 -7.13 16.94
C ARG A 176 2.67 -6.76 18.25
N ARG A 177 1.62 -7.48 18.66
CA ARG A 177 0.93 -7.22 19.94
C ARG A 177 1.87 -7.39 21.15
N ALA A 178 2.68 -8.44 21.14
CA ALA A 178 3.64 -8.71 22.23
C ALA A 178 4.72 -7.62 22.34
N SER A 179 5.07 -6.92 21.25
CA SER A 179 6.03 -5.81 21.29
C SER A 179 5.46 -4.54 21.95
N GLY A 180 4.16 -4.46 22.20
CA GLY A 180 3.48 -3.26 22.72
C GLY A 180 3.37 -2.09 21.72
N GLN A 181 3.85 -2.26 20.49
CA GLN A 181 3.80 -1.22 19.47
C GLN A 181 2.43 -1.20 18.77
N THR A 182 1.94 0.00 18.41
CA THR A 182 0.67 0.20 17.69
C THR A 182 0.86 0.29 16.18
N LEU A 183 2.04 -0.07 15.68
CA LEU A 183 2.41 -0.07 14.26
C LEU A 183 1.39 -0.85 13.43
N PRO A 184 0.73 -0.26 12.44
CA PRO A 184 -0.20 -0.97 11.57
C PRO A 184 0.55 -1.98 10.69
N VAL A 185 0.02 -3.21 10.61
CA VAL A 185 0.60 -4.30 9.81
C VAL A 185 -0.48 -4.88 8.91
N GLY A 186 -0.19 -4.96 7.61
CA GLY A 186 -1.10 -5.53 6.62
C GLY A 186 -0.37 -6.19 5.45
N PRO A 187 -0.97 -7.21 4.81
CA PRO A 187 -0.42 -7.86 3.62
C PRO A 187 -0.73 -7.11 2.33
N ALA A 188 0.06 -7.37 1.29
CA ALA A 188 -0.44 -7.42 -0.07
C ALA A 188 -1.31 -8.67 -0.21
N MET A 189 -2.49 -8.55 -0.85
CA MET A 189 -3.47 -9.63 -0.95
C MET A 189 -4.10 -9.63 -2.35
N PRO A 190 -4.13 -10.78 -3.06
CA PRO A 190 -4.84 -10.87 -4.33
C PRO A 190 -6.36 -10.68 -4.16
N PHE A 191 -6.99 -9.93 -5.05
CA PHE A 191 -8.44 -9.66 -5.01
C PHE A 191 -9.29 -10.95 -5.07
N TRP A 192 -8.85 -11.96 -5.82
CA TRP A 192 -9.60 -13.21 -6.06
C TRP A 192 -9.66 -14.16 -4.85
N TRP A 193 -9.09 -13.80 -3.70
CA TRP A 193 -9.22 -14.57 -2.47
C TRP A 193 -10.62 -14.47 -1.85
N ASP A 194 -11.42 -13.51 -2.24
CA ASP A 194 -12.84 -13.41 -1.88
C ASP A 194 -13.67 -14.59 -2.44
N GLY A 195 -13.29 -15.12 -3.59
CA GLY A 195 -13.91 -16.29 -4.20
C GLY A 195 -13.54 -17.64 -3.57
N ILE A 196 -12.60 -17.68 -2.59
CA ILE A 196 -12.13 -18.94 -1.98
C ILE A 196 -12.64 -19.04 -0.55
N ALA A 197 -13.66 -19.89 -0.34
CA ALA A 197 -14.14 -20.21 1.00
C ALA A 197 -13.19 -21.18 1.71
N LEU A 198 -12.76 -20.86 2.92
CA LEU A 198 -11.83 -21.65 3.72
C LEU A 198 -12.35 -21.81 5.15
N GLU A 199 -12.26 -23.01 5.69
CA GLU A 199 -12.45 -23.23 7.13
C GLU A 199 -11.12 -23.04 7.86
N TRP A 200 -11.13 -22.08 8.82
CA TRP A 200 -9.98 -21.78 9.67
C TRP A 200 -10.46 -21.36 11.06
N ARG A 201 -9.89 -21.98 12.11
CA ARG A 201 -10.21 -21.73 13.52
C ARG A 201 -11.72 -21.75 13.84
N GLY A 202 -12.44 -22.71 13.23
CA GLY A 202 -13.87 -22.92 13.47
C GLY A 202 -14.80 -21.99 12.70
N ALA A 203 -14.28 -21.11 11.84
CA ALA A 203 -15.08 -20.26 10.97
C ALA A 203 -14.84 -20.61 9.50
N ARG A 204 -15.93 -20.75 8.73
CA ARG A 204 -15.89 -20.95 7.27
C ARG A 204 -16.34 -19.67 6.57
N LYS A 205 -15.43 -18.99 5.91
CA LYS A 205 -15.68 -17.76 5.15
C LYS A 205 -14.60 -17.52 4.07
N PRO A 206 -14.73 -16.50 3.20
CA PRO A 206 -13.70 -16.12 2.25
C PRO A 206 -12.33 -15.92 2.91
N VAL A 207 -11.26 -16.29 2.20
CA VAL A 207 -9.88 -16.08 2.67
C VAL A 207 -9.61 -14.62 2.91
N SER A 208 -10.08 -13.73 2.02
CA SER A 208 -9.95 -12.28 2.17
C SER A 208 -10.53 -11.76 3.49
N GLU A 209 -11.69 -12.28 3.91
CA GLU A 209 -12.31 -11.91 5.19
C GLU A 209 -11.49 -12.38 6.40
N HIS A 210 -10.93 -13.60 6.35
CA HIS A 210 -10.02 -14.07 7.40
C HIS A 210 -8.78 -13.16 7.54
N VAL A 211 -8.24 -12.71 6.40
CA VAL A 211 -7.06 -11.81 6.38
C VAL A 211 -7.42 -10.44 6.95
N ILE A 212 -8.55 -9.86 6.56
CA ILE A 212 -9.02 -8.57 7.07
C ILE A 212 -9.24 -8.63 8.59
N ASP A 213 -9.81 -9.71 9.13
CA ASP A 213 -9.96 -9.86 10.60
C ASP A 213 -8.63 -9.87 11.33
N LEU A 214 -7.63 -10.52 10.75
CA LEU A 214 -6.34 -10.72 11.39
C LEU A 214 -5.49 -9.47 11.44
N THR A 215 -5.56 -8.63 10.39
CA THR A 215 -4.59 -7.56 10.13
C THR A 215 -5.20 -6.18 10.34
N ASP A 216 -4.39 -5.14 10.34
CA ASP A 216 -4.87 -3.78 10.57
C ASP A 216 -5.43 -3.14 9.28
N TYR A 217 -4.92 -3.57 8.13
CA TYR A 217 -5.36 -3.19 6.78
C TYR A 217 -4.94 -4.26 5.77
N VAL A 218 -5.40 -4.12 4.53
CA VAL A 218 -4.91 -4.91 3.39
C VAL A 218 -4.56 -3.99 2.22
N ALA A 219 -3.48 -4.30 1.50
CA ALA A 219 -3.18 -3.73 0.21
C ALA A 219 -3.65 -4.73 -0.87
N LEU A 220 -4.78 -4.44 -1.48
CA LEU A 220 -5.45 -5.33 -2.42
C LEU A 220 -4.79 -5.23 -3.79
N MET A 221 -4.16 -6.29 -4.28
CA MET A 221 -3.58 -6.37 -5.62
C MET A 221 -4.70 -6.49 -6.65
N ASP A 222 -5.31 -5.34 -6.96
CA ASP A 222 -6.42 -5.19 -7.91
C ASP A 222 -5.90 -4.59 -9.22
N TYR A 223 -5.06 -5.38 -9.89
CA TYR A 223 -4.35 -4.96 -11.10
C TYR A 223 -5.30 -4.91 -12.30
N ARG A 224 -6.04 -3.78 -12.40
CA ARG A 224 -6.90 -3.40 -13.52
C ARG A 224 -6.71 -1.94 -13.86
N ASN A 225 -6.94 -1.58 -15.13
CA ASN A 225 -6.80 -0.22 -15.64
C ASN A 225 -8.14 0.46 -15.99
N ARG A 226 -9.25 -0.08 -15.48
CA ARG A 226 -10.60 0.51 -15.60
C ARG A 226 -11.31 0.49 -14.26
N ALA A 227 -11.93 1.60 -13.92
CA ALA A 227 -12.71 1.74 -12.70
C ALA A 227 -13.96 0.86 -12.71
N GLU A 228 -14.71 0.88 -13.82
CA GLU A 228 -16.05 0.31 -13.94
C GLU A 228 -16.12 -0.82 -14.95
N GLY A 229 -17.12 -1.69 -14.80
CA GLY A 229 -17.35 -2.85 -15.64
C GLY A 229 -17.28 -4.16 -14.86
N ARG A 230 -17.48 -5.29 -15.56
CA ARG A 230 -17.54 -6.61 -14.91
C ARG A 230 -16.18 -7.11 -14.40
N ASP A 231 -15.08 -6.70 -15.02
CA ASP A 231 -13.70 -7.08 -14.69
C ASP A 231 -12.90 -5.79 -14.48
N SER A 232 -13.18 -5.09 -13.39
CA SER A 232 -12.74 -3.74 -13.11
C SER A 232 -12.34 -3.56 -11.65
N ILE A 233 -11.66 -2.46 -11.33
CA ILE A 233 -11.22 -2.12 -9.98
C ILE A 233 -12.40 -2.14 -8.99
N LEU A 234 -13.52 -1.48 -9.31
CA LEU A 234 -14.68 -1.43 -8.42
C LEU A 234 -15.36 -2.79 -8.24
N SER A 235 -15.38 -3.62 -9.31
CA SER A 235 -16.02 -4.95 -9.20
C SER A 235 -15.20 -5.92 -8.37
N HIS A 236 -13.88 -5.81 -8.40
CA HIS A 236 -12.99 -6.69 -7.64
C HIS A 236 -12.87 -6.28 -6.17
N ALA A 237 -12.78 -4.98 -5.88
CA ALA A 237 -12.61 -4.50 -4.52
C ALA A 237 -13.93 -4.46 -3.70
N ALA A 238 -15.08 -4.78 -4.32
CA ALA A 238 -16.40 -4.52 -3.72
C ALA A 238 -16.63 -5.31 -2.42
N SER A 239 -16.27 -6.60 -2.40
CA SER A 239 -16.45 -7.49 -1.26
C SER A 239 -15.55 -7.14 -0.09
N GLU A 240 -14.25 -6.93 -0.36
CA GLU A 240 -13.28 -6.53 0.66
C GLU A 240 -13.62 -5.16 1.26
N MET A 241 -14.00 -4.21 0.41
CA MET A 241 -14.40 -2.87 0.85
C MET A 241 -15.63 -2.91 1.76
N ALA A 242 -16.64 -3.73 1.38
CA ALA A 242 -17.85 -3.88 2.18
C ALA A 242 -17.60 -4.62 3.50
N TYR A 243 -16.72 -5.62 3.49
CA TYR A 243 -16.35 -6.34 4.70
C TYR A 243 -15.52 -5.47 5.63
N ALA A 244 -14.50 -4.81 5.11
CA ALA A 244 -13.62 -3.94 5.88
C ALA A 244 -14.38 -2.75 6.54
N ASP A 245 -15.39 -2.18 5.88
CA ASP A 245 -16.27 -1.16 6.49
C ASP A 245 -16.97 -1.68 7.74
N ARG A 246 -17.46 -2.94 7.72
CA ARG A 246 -18.14 -3.55 8.89
C ARG A 246 -17.18 -3.81 10.04
N GLU A 247 -15.96 -4.21 9.71
CA GLU A 247 -14.92 -4.57 10.70
C GLU A 247 -14.06 -3.37 11.15
N GLY A 248 -14.32 -2.17 10.62
CA GLY A 248 -13.52 -0.97 10.92
C GLY A 248 -12.08 -1.05 10.44
N LYS A 249 -11.85 -1.79 9.34
CA LYS A 249 -10.54 -2.00 8.72
C LYS A 249 -10.37 -1.17 7.46
N ARG A 250 -9.16 -1.17 6.87
CA ARG A 250 -8.86 -0.41 5.66
C ARG A 250 -8.44 -1.32 4.52
N VAL A 251 -8.83 -0.91 3.31
CA VAL A 251 -8.40 -1.49 2.04
C VAL A 251 -7.71 -0.40 1.22
N VAL A 252 -6.44 -0.63 0.88
CA VAL A 252 -5.67 0.19 -0.05
C VAL A 252 -5.67 -0.53 -1.39
N ILE A 253 -6.10 0.12 -2.46
CA ILE A 253 -6.24 -0.52 -3.78
C ILE A 253 -4.92 -0.44 -4.53
N GLY A 254 -4.34 -1.59 -4.88
CA GLY A 254 -3.11 -1.73 -5.64
C GLY A 254 -3.36 -1.63 -7.14
N LEU A 255 -2.59 -0.78 -7.83
CA LEU A 255 -2.66 -0.54 -9.27
C LEU A 255 -1.29 -0.78 -9.92
N GLU A 256 -1.28 -1.42 -11.10
CA GLU A 256 -0.06 -1.80 -11.81
C GLU A 256 0.35 -0.76 -12.86
N PHE A 257 1.65 -0.45 -12.95
CA PHE A 257 2.23 0.50 -13.92
C PHE A 257 3.34 -0.10 -14.79
N ASN A 258 3.75 -1.34 -14.54
CA ASN A 258 4.72 -2.01 -15.42
C ASN A 258 4.02 -2.66 -16.61
N PRO A 259 4.75 -2.98 -17.68
CA PRO A 259 4.21 -3.79 -18.77
C PRO A 259 3.62 -5.09 -18.23
N GLY A 260 2.43 -5.46 -18.70
CA GLY A 260 1.74 -6.68 -18.29
C GLY A 260 0.79 -7.17 -19.38
N GLU A 261 0.61 -8.48 -19.45
CA GLU A 261 -0.33 -9.11 -20.36
C GLU A 261 -1.40 -9.88 -19.58
N PRO A 262 -2.66 -9.75 -19.96
CA PRO A 262 -3.21 -8.84 -20.98
C PRO A 262 -3.15 -7.37 -20.55
N ALA A 263 -3.12 -6.43 -21.51
CA ALA A 263 -2.97 -4.98 -21.28
C ALA A 263 -3.96 -4.37 -20.25
N LYS A 264 -5.10 -5.00 -20.02
CA LYS A 264 -6.08 -4.57 -18.99
C LYS A 264 -5.57 -4.63 -17.55
N LEU A 265 -4.44 -5.31 -17.30
CA LEU A 265 -3.87 -5.48 -15.97
C LEU A 265 -3.07 -4.27 -15.50
N SER A 266 -2.70 -3.37 -16.43
CA SER A 266 -1.75 -2.29 -16.13
C SER A 266 -2.16 -0.98 -16.79
N PHE A 267 -1.79 0.13 -16.17
CA PHE A 267 -1.83 1.47 -16.79
C PHE A 267 -0.67 1.74 -17.74
N HIS A 268 0.28 0.80 -17.87
CA HIS A 268 1.37 0.92 -18.83
C HIS A 268 0.85 1.19 -20.24
N GLY A 269 1.41 2.19 -20.92
CA GLY A 269 0.96 2.59 -22.27
C GLY A 269 -0.28 3.49 -22.32
N MET A 270 -0.91 3.76 -21.20
CA MET A 270 -1.94 4.81 -21.08
C MET A 270 -1.27 6.15 -20.74
N ASP A 271 -1.96 7.26 -21.04
CA ASP A 271 -1.50 8.57 -20.56
C ASP A 271 -1.96 8.87 -19.13
N GLU A 272 -1.30 9.85 -18.51
CA GLU A 272 -1.57 10.21 -17.10
C GLU A 272 -3.01 10.73 -16.91
N ALA A 273 -3.58 11.44 -17.90
CA ALA A 273 -4.93 11.95 -17.82
C ALA A 273 -5.98 10.82 -17.82
N ALA A 274 -5.76 9.79 -18.63
CA ALA A 274 -6.61 8.61 -18.65
C ALA A 274 -6.53 7.85 -17.32
N PHE A 275 -5.32 7.66 -16.74
CA PHE A 275 -5.15 7.10 -15.40
C PHE A 275 -5.90 7.91 -14.34
N GLU A 276 -5.71 9.24 -14.29
CA GLU A 276 -6.37 10.10 -13.31
C GLU A 276 -7.90 10.08 -13.44
N ALA A 277 -8.43 9.93 -14.65
CA ALA A 277 -9.86 9.79 -14.88
C ALA A 277 -10.41 8.47 -14.29
N GLU A 278 -9.70 7.35 -14.46
CA GLU A 278 -10.10 6.06 -13.86
C GLU A 278 -9.96 6.08 -12.33
N ALA A 279 -8.84 6.57 -11.80
CA ALA A 279 -8.64 6.73 -10.36
C ALA A 279 -9.72 7.62 -9.74
N GLY A 280 -10.07 8.73 -10.38
CA GLY A 280 -11.11 9.65 -9.92
C GLY A 280 -12.50 9.01 -9.86
N ARG A 281 -12.85 8.08 -10.77
CA ARG A 281 -14.10 7.31 -10.68
C ARG A 281 -14.11 6.39 -9.46
N VAL A 282 -13.00 5.70 -9.19
CA VAL A 282 -12.86 4.86 -7.99
C VAL A 282 -12.97 5.70 -6.72
N GLU A 283 -12.26 6.83 -6.66
CA GLU A 283 -12.35 7.78 -5.53
C GLU A 283 -13.79 8.27 -5.33
N ALA A 284 -14.49 8.63 -6.40
CA ALA A 284 -15.88 9.09 -6.31
C ALA A 284 -16.82 8.00 -5.76
N ALA A 285 -16.62 6.74 -6.17
CA ALA A 285 -17.41 5.60 -5.71
C ALA A 285 -17.18 5.30 -4.22
N TYR A 286 -15.93 5.40 -3.76
CA TYR A 286 -15.54 4.98 -2.41
C TYR A 286 -15.32 6.12 -1.40
N ARG A 287 -15.41 7.39 -1.78
CA ARG A 287 -15.13 8.55 -0.88
C ARG A 287 -15.92 8.58 0.42
N LYS A 288 -17.09 7.90 0.48
CA LYS A 288 -17.92 7.81 1.68
C LYS A 288 -17.68 6.53 2.49
N ARG A 289 -16.82 5.63 1.99
CA ARG A 289 -16.46 4.39 2.66
C ARG A 289 -15.32 4.65 3.64
N THR A 290 -15.52 4.27 4.91
CA THR A 290 -14.47 4.39 5.94
C THR A 290 -13.33 3.42 5.71
N ALA A 291 -13.62 2.29 5.04
CA ALA A 291 -12.61 1.31 4.66
C ALA A 291 -11.66 1.79 3.56
N PHE A 292 -12.04 2.77 2.72
CA PHE A 292 -11.20 3.19 1.62
C PHE A 292 -9.92 3.88 2.10
N GLY A 293 -8.79 3.21 1.94
CA GLY A 293 -7.46 3.69 2.31
C GLY A 293 -6.69 4.40 1.18
N GLY A 294 -7.31 4.56 0.01
CA GLY A 294 -6.68 5.14 -1.17
C GLY A 294 -6.02 4.08 -2.06
N PHE A 295 -4.91 4.46 -2.71
CA PHE A 295 -4.21 3.63 -3.68
C PHE A 295 -2.78 3.33 -3.28
N VAL A 296 -2.24 2.21 -3.76
CA VAL A 296 -0.81 1.92 -3.77
C VAL A 296 -0.38 1.48 -5.17
N PHE A 297 0.70 2.05 -5.68
CA PHE A 297 1.17 1.86 -7.06
C PHE A 297 2.27 0.81 -7.12
N HIS A 298 2.10 -0.17 -7.99
CA HIS A 298 3.08 -1.22 -8.23
C HIS A 298 3.83 -0.94 -9.54
N HIS A 299 5.09 -0.68 -9.45
CA HIS A 299 5.92 -0.24 -8.33
C HIS A 299 6.66 1.05 -8.72
N TYR A 300 7.52 1.58 -7.86
CA TYR A 300 8.20 2.87 -8.05
C TYR A 300 8.85 3.03 -9.44
N ALA A 301 9.65 2.07 -9.88
CA ALA A 301 10.31 2.16 -11.19
C ALA A 301 9.31 2.19 -12.36
N GLY A 302 8.23 1.41 -12.29
CA GLY A 302 7.14 1.43 -13.29
C GLY A 302 6.40 2.75 -13.31
N TYR A 303 5.99 3.22 -12.12
CA TYR A 303 5.29 4.48 -11.97
C TYR A 303 6.15 5.69 -12.39
N ARG A 304 7.43 5.68 -12.03
CA ARG A 304 8.39 6.73 -12.43
C ARG A 304 8.49 6.84 -13.96
N ARG A 305 8.61 5.71 -14.67
CA ARG A 305 8.59 5.69 -16.15
C ARG A 305 7.27 6.21 -16.71
N PHE A 306 6.15 5.78 -16.12
CA PHE A 306 4.81 6.20 -16.53
C PHE A 306 4.62 7.72 -16.47
N VAL A 307 5.11 8.40 -15.44
CA VAL A 307 5.01 9.87 -15.29
C VAL A 307 6.13 10.63 -16.00
N GLY A 308 6.94 9.97 -16.83
CA GLY A 308 7.99 10.59 -17.61
C GLY A 308 9.16 11.17 -16.81
N ALA A 309 9.35 10.71 -15.56
CA ALA A 309 10.48 11.13 -14.76
C ALA A 309 11.76 10.39 -15.20
N PRO A 310 12.94 11.06 -15.28
CA PRO A 310 14.17 10.42 -15.69
C PRO A 310 14.52 9.25 -14.79
N VAL A 311 15.00 8.16 -15.38
CA VAL A 311 15.51 7.00 -14.64
C VAL A 311 16.94 7.32 -14.23
N PRO A 312 17.39 7.07 -12.96
CA PRO A 312 18.79 7.19 -12.60
C PRO A 312 19.66 6.34 -13.57
N ALA A 313 20.80 6.87 -13.99
CA ALA A 313 21.79 6.07 -14.68
C ALA A 313 22.23 4.92 -13.78
N GLU A 314 22.27 3.69 -14.34
CA GLU A 314 22.77 2.48 -13.67
C GLU A 314 24.25 2.60 -13.31
#